data_acceedc2249a5ead0acc357686ca7541
#
_entry.id   acceedc2249a5ead0acc357686ca7541
#
_cell.length_a   1.000
_cell.length_b   1.000
_cell.length_c   1.000
_cell.angle_alpha   90.00
_cell.angle_beta   90.00
_cell.angle_gamma   90.00
#
_symmetry.space_group_name_H-M   'P 1'
#
loop_
_entity.id
_entity.type
_entity.pdbx_description
1 polymer ?
#
loop_
_entity_poly.entity_id
_entity_poly.type
_entity_poly.pdbx_seq_one_letter_code
_entity_poly.pdbx_strand_id
1 'polypeptide(L)'
;MQEHDVTVGGKTYHLEEPFFVLATQNPIEQEGTYPLPEAQRDRFLFQIIVDYPSREEERQIVEQTTSTFESKLEPVIDGPSLIECQETVRKVPVPDHVYDFVLELVRGARPKEESSANWVKDLMDWGPGPRACQQLILGAQVRARRNRRVQANIEDVIALAHPVLRHRIVP
;
A
#
# COMPACT_ATOMS: atom_id res chain seq x y z
N MET A 1 12.32 -7.59 4.13
CA MET A 1 11.73 -6.29 3.75
C MET A 1 11.98 -5.20 4.78
N GLN A 2 11.63 -5.37 6.06
CA GLN A 2 11.87 -4.33 7.08
C GLN A 2 13.31 -4.30 7.63
N GLU A 3 14.05 -5.36 7.44
CA GLU A 3 15.41 -5.54 7.97
C GLU A 3 16.49 -5.08 6.99
N HIS A 4 16.08 -4.57 5.80
CA HIS A 4 16.96 -4.11 4.71
C HIS A 4 18.02 -5.13 4.28
N ASP A 5 17.80 -6.41 4.62
CA ASP A 5 18.72 -7.51 4.33
C ASP A 5 18.01 -8.65 3.59
N VAL A 6 18.76 -9.34 2.73
CA VAL A 6 18.33 -10.55 2.02
C VAL A 6 19.38 -11.64 2.25
N THR A 7 18.94 -12.81 2.73
CA THR A 7 19.81 -13.95 2.93
C THR A 7 19.56 -15.00 1.84
N VAL A 8 20.60 -15.29 1.07
CA VAL A 8 20.58 -16.28 -0.01
C VAL A 8 21.76 -17.23 0.17
N GLY A 9 21.49 -18.54 0.24
CA GLY A 9 22.54 -19.56 0.39
C GLY A 9 23.39 -19.41 1.66
N GLY A 10 22.78 -18.91 2.75
CA GLY A 10 23.49 -18.69 4.03
C GLY A 10 24.33 -17.40 4.09
N LYS A 11 24.35 -16.61 3.03
CA LYS A 11 25.04 -15.31 2.99
C LYS A 11 24.01 -14.18 3.01
N THR A 12 24.19 -13.21 3.92
CA THR A 12 23.35 -12.02 4.04
C THR A 12 23.92 -10.89 3.21
N TYR A 13 23.03 -10.26 2.43
CA TYR A 13 23.31 -9.09 1.60
C TYR A 13 22.48 -7.92 2.12
N HIS A 14 23.13 -6.81 2.35
CA HIS A 14 22.45 -5.56 2.68
C HIS A 14 21.88 -4.92 1.42
N LEU A 15 20.62 -4.44 1.47
CA LEU A 15 19.97 -3.75 0.37
C LEU A 15 20.28 -2.26 0.46
N GLU A 16 20.79 -1.68 -0.62
CA GLU A 16 21.04 -0.24 -0.71
C GLU A 16 19.72 0.53 -0.71
N GLU A 17 19.68 1.66 0.00
CA GLU A 17 18.51 2.55 0.04
C GLU A 17 18.58 3.63 -1.07
N PRO A 18 17.43 4.05 -1.60
CA PRO A 18 16.08 3.53 -1.33
C PRO A 18 15.82 2.24 -2.12
N PHE A 19 15.17 1.25 -1.48
CA PHE A 19 14.68 0.09 -2.20
C PHE A 19 13.15 0.02 -2.12
N PHE A 20 12.55 -0.58 -3.14
CA PHE A 20 11.11 -0.68 -3.28
C PHE A 20 10.71 -2.10 -3.72
N VAL A 21 9.72 -2.69 -3.07
CA VAL A 21 9.23 -4.03 -3.38
C VAL A 21 7.87 -3.95 -4.05
N LEU A 22 7.83 -4.40 -5.30
CA LEU A 22 6.60 -4.66 -6.05
C LEU A 22 6.42 -6.17 -6.19
N ALA A 23 5.23 -6.65 -5.92
CA ALA A 23 4.83 -8.04 -6.19
C ALA A 23 3.54 -8.04 -6.98
N THR A 24 3.46 -8.89 -7.99
CA THR A 24 2.26 -9.10 -8.80
C THR A 24 1.64 -10.46 -8.44
N GLN A 25 0.32 -10.51 -8.44
CA GLN A 25 -0.43 -11.75 -8.35
C GLN A 25 -1.36 -11.83 -9.56
N ASN A 26 -1.31 -12.96 -10.27
CA ASN A 26 -2.27 -13.25 -11.32
C ASN A 26 -3.38 -14.13 -10.74
N PRO A 27 -4.64 -13.67 -10.61
CA PRO A 27 -5.72 -14.45 -10.05
C PRO A 27 -6.11 -15.65 -10.91
N ILE A 28 -5.74 -15.68 -12.18
CA ILE A 28 -6.08 -16.75 -13.13
C ILE A 28 -5.13 -17.95 -13.00
N GLU A 29 -3.87 -17.72 -12.61
CA GLU A 29 -2.87 -18.77 -12.46
C GLU A 29 -2.86 -19.35 -11.04
N GLN A 30 -3.96 -19.96 -10.59
CA GLN A 30 -4.03 -20.59 -9.28
C GLN A 30 -3.41 -22.00 -9.25
N GLU A 31 -3.18 -22.64 -10.39
CA GLU A 31 -2.52 -23.94 -10.45
C GLU A 31 -1.00 -23.77 -10.34
N GLY A 32 -0.45 -24.16 -9.18
CA GLY A 32 1.01 -24.20 -8.93
C GLY A 32 1.61 -22.98 -8.21
N THR A 33 0.82 -21.94 -7.90
CA THR A 33 1.30 -20.80 -7.10
C THR A 33 0.67 -20.85 -5.70
N TYR A 34 1.50 -20.80 -4.67
CA TYR A 34 1.03 -20.61 -3.31
C TYR A 34 0.69 -19.13 -3.10
N PRO A 35 -0.54 -18.79 -2.67
CA PRO A 35 -0.86 -17.41 -2.30
C PRO A 35 0.07 -16.96 -1.17
N LEU A 36 0.49 -15.68 -1.20
CA LEU A 36 1.28 -15.12 -0.11
C LEU A 36 0.51 -15.29 1.22
N PRO A 37 1.14 -15.85 2.26
CA PRO A 37 0.54 -15.93 3.57
C PRO A 37 0.09 -14.54 4.08
N GLU A 38 -0.97 -14.46 4.85
CA GLU A 38 -1.55 -13.21 5.34
C GLU A 38 -0.53 -12.34 6.08
N ALA A 39 0.33 -12.94 6.89
CA ALA A 39 1.41 -12.25 7.59
C ALA A 39 2.45 -11.60 6.64
N GLN A 40 2.61 -12.13 5.43
CA GLN A 40 3.47 -11.53 4.41
C GLN A 40 2.73 -10.44 3.64
N ARG A 41 1.44 -10.62 3.34
CA ARG A 41 0.61 -9.61 2.71
C ARG A 41 0.48 -8.35 3.57
N ASP A 42 0.36 -8.49 4.89
CA ASP A 42 0.30 -7.37 5.84
C ASP A 42 1.52 -6.44 5.78
N ARG A 43 2.66 -6.91 5.26
CA ARG A 43 3.88 -6.12 5.12
C ARG A 43 3.85 -5.15 3.92
N PHE A 44 2.98 -5.38 2.94
CA PHE A 44 2.81 -4.47 1.80
C PHE A 44 1.97 -3.27 2.20
N LEU A 45 2.37 -2.09 1.73
CA LEU A 45 1.64 -0.83 2.00
C LEU A 45 0.27 -0.84 1.34
N PHE A 46 0.22 -1.19 0.06
CA PHE A 46 -0.98 -1.16 -0.77
C PHE A 46 -1.22 -2.49 -1.48
N GLN A 47 -2.48 -2.81 -1.68
CA GLN A 47 -2.93 -3.72 -2.73
C GLN A 47 -3.70 -2.91 -3.77
N ILE A 48 -3.15 -2.88 -4.98
CA ILE A 48 -3.76 -2.20 -6.13
C ILE A 48 -4.41 -3.26 -7.00
N ILE A 49 -5.68 -3.06 -7.34
CA ILE A 49 -6.39 -3.89 -8.31
C ILE A 49 -6.17 -3.25 -9.67
N VAL A 50 -5.65 -4.03 -10.60
CA VAL A 50 -5.51 -3.65 -12.00
C VAL A 50 -6.58 -4.42 -12.76
N ASP A 51 -7.54 -3.72 -13.31
CA ASP A 51 -8.61 -4.27 -14.14
C ASP A 51 -8.25 -4.20 -15.61
N TYR A 52 -9.08 -4.78 -16.47
CA TYR A 52 -8.91 -4.64 -17.91
C TYR A 52 -8.98 -3.17 -18.32
N PRO A 53 -8.16 -2.76 -19.31
CA PRO A 53 -8.22 -1.41 -19.85
C PRO A 53 -9.56 -1.14 -20.53
N SER A 54 -9.96 0.11 -20.60
CA SER A 54 -11.07 0.53 -21.43
C SER A 54 -10.75 0.28 -22.91
N ARG A 55 -11.76 0.26 -23.78
CA ARG A 55 -11.57 0.06 -25.23
C ARG A 55 -10.60 1.09 -25.82
N GLU A 56 -10.65 2.31 -25.37
CA GLU A 56 -9.80 3.41 -25.81
C GLU A 56 -8.34 3.20 -25.38
N GLU A 57 -8.12 2.78 -24.14
CA GLU A 57 -6.79 2.46 -23.61
C GLU A 57 -6.23 1.21 -24.26
N GLU A 58 -7.05 0.16 -24.48
CA GLU A 58 -6.64 -1.06 -25.16
C GLU A 58 -6.20 -0.75 -26.60
N ARG A 59 -6.93 0.11 -27.31
CA ARG A 59 -6.52 0.59 -28.63
C ARG A 59 -5.17 1.29 -28.61
N GLN A 60 -4.95 2.18 -27.65
CA GLN A 60 -3.66 2.87 -27.49
C GLN A 60 -2.51 1.88 -27.21
N ILE A 61 -2.76 0.88 -26.36
CA ILE A 61 -1.78 -0.18 -26.07
C ILE A 61 -1.41 -0.91 -27.35
N VAL A 62 -2.41 -1.35 -28.16
CA VAL A 62 -2.17 -2.06 -29.41
C VAL A 62 -1.38 -1.17 -30.38
N GLU A 63 -1.78 0.07 -30.59
CA GLU A 63 -1.10 1.01 -31.50
C GLU A 63 0.36 1.24 -31.08
N GLN A 64 0.65 1.39 -29.78
CA GLN A 64 1.99 1.62 -29.27
C GLN A 64 2.87 0.36 -29.33
N THR A 65 2.33 -0.80 -28.98
CA THR A 65 3.11 -2.03 -28.88
C THR A 65 3.34 -2.73 -30.23
N THR A 66 2.53 -2.43 -31.25
CA THR A 66 2.69 -2.97 -32.61
C THR A 66 3.39 -2.02 -33.57
N SER A 67 3.74 -0.81 -33.12
CA SER A 67 4.51 0.16 -33.90
C SER A 67 6.00 0.16 -33.51
N THR A 68 6.80 0.93 -34.23
CA THR A 68 8.23 1.16 -33.92
C THR A 68 8.42 2.17 -32.78
N PHE A 69 7.40 2.40 -31.95
CA PHE A 69 7.46 3.37 -30.87
C PHE A 69 8.40 2.89 -29.76
N GLU A 70 9.48 3.64 -29.53
CA GLU A 70 10.39 3.45 -28.41
C GLU A 70 10.08 4.50 -27.33
N SER A 71 9.66 4.04 -26.16
CA SER A 71 9.48 4.92 -25.01
C SER A 71 10.85 5.28 -24.41
N LYS A 72 11.23 6.54 -24.48
CA LYS A 72 12.41 7.05 -23.77
C LYS A 72 12.01 7.41 -22.34
N LEU A 73 12.50 6.64 -21.38
CA LEU A 73 12.31 6.94 -19.96
C LEU A 73 13.51 7.76 -19.46
N GLU A 74 13.22 8.91 -18.88
CA GLU A 74 14.20 9.74 -18.20
C GLU A 74 13.96 9.69 -16.67
N PRO A 75 15.02 9.63 -15.85
CA PRO A 75 14.86 9.67 -14.40
C PRO A 75 14.33 11.04 -13.97
N VAL A 76 13.30 11.05 -13.13
CA VAL A 76 12.65 12.27 -12.62
C VAL A 76 13.21 12.67 -11.26
N ILE A 77 13.71 11.70 -10.48
CA ILE A 77 14.25 11.90 -9.13
C ILE A 77 15.37 10.88 -8.89
N ASP A 78 16.39 11.27 -8.17
CA ASP A 78 17.45 10.37 -7.72
C ASP A 78 17.19 9.77 -6.33
N GLY A 79 17.98 8.76 -5.95
CA GLY A 79 17.84 8.06 -4.68
C GLY A 79 17.95 8.97 -3.45
N PRO A 80 19.00 9.78 -3.33
CA PRO A 80 19.15 10.73 -2.21
C PRO A 80 17.97 11.68 -2.05
N SER A 81 17.48 12.27 -3.15
CA SER A 81 16.31 13.16 -3.12
C SER A 81 15.04 12.43 -2.69
N LEU A 82 14.89 11.15 -3.05
CA LEU A 82 13.76 10.35 -2.60
C LEU A 82 13.82 10.10 -1.08
N ILE A 83 15.00 9.83 -0.52
CA ILE A 83 15.20 9.67 0.93
C ILE A 83 14.84 10.98 1.66
N GLU A 84 15.30 12.12 1.16
CA GLU A 84 14.94 13.43 1.73
C GLU A 84 13.42 13.69 1.71
N CYS A 85 12.75 13.29 0.63
CA CYS A 85 11.29 13.34 0.55
C CYS A 85 10.63 12.48 1.62
N GLN A 86 11.12 11.26 1.86
CA GLN A 86 10.60 10.35 2.89
C GLN A 86 10.76 10.94 4.31
N GLU A 87 11.91 11.54 4.61
CA GLU A 87 12.15 12.22 5.88
C GLU A 87 11.23 13.44 6.06
N THR A 88 11.02 14.20 5.00
CA THR A 88 10.15 15.38 5.03
C THR A 88 8.68 14.98 5.27
N VAL A 89 8.22 13.90 4.69
CA VAL A 89 6.86 13.37 4.91
C VAL A 89 6.64 13.04 6.38
N ARG A 90 7.59 12.40 7.04
CA ARG A 90 7.49 12.05 8.48
C ARG A 90 7.36 13.25 9.41
N LYS A 91 7.74 14.45 8.96
CA LYS A 91 7.62 15.72 9.71
C LYS A 91 6.25 16.39 9.54
N VAL A 92 5.38 15.88 8.66
CA VAL A 92 4.02 16.43 8.48
C VAL A 92 3.18 16.15 9.73
N PRO A 93 2.64 17.19 10.40
CA PRO A 93 1.81 17.00 11.59
C PRO A 93 0.55 16.19 11.32
N VAL A 94 0.17 15.38 12.29
CA VAL A 94 -1.09 14.62 12.29
C VAL A 94 -1.86 15.01 13.54
N PRO A 95 -3.03 15.65 13.43
CA PRO A 95 -3.86 16.01 14.58
C PRO A 95 -4.42 14.78 15.31
N ASP A 96 -4.66 14.89 16.62
CA ASP A 96 -5.14 13.79 17.46
C ASP A 96 -6.43 13.15 16.94
N HIS A 97 -7.40 13.94 16.49
CA HIS A 97 -8.65 13.42 15.91
C HIS A 97 -8.44 12.54 14.66
N VAL A 98 -7.33 12.70 13.94
CA VAL A 98 -6.99 11.83 12.78
C VAL A 98 -6.43 10.50 13.30
N TYR A 99 -5.64 10.51 14.36
CA TYR A 99 -5.20 9.26 15.02
C TYR A 99 -6.40 8.48 15.57
N ASP A 100 -7.30 9.16 16.27
CA ASP A 100 -8.52 8.55 16.81
C ASP A 100 -9.37 7.93 15.73
N PHE A 101 -9.61 8.66 14.63
CA PHE A 101 -10.34 8.15 13.49
C PHE A 101 -9.69 6.90 12.87
N VAL A 102 -8.37 6.89 12.70
CA VAL A 102 -7.64 5.72 12.18
C VAL A 102 -7.76 4.53 13.11
N LEU A 103 -7.65 4.75 14.42
CA LEU A 103 -7.80 3.69 15.42
C LEU A 103 -9.23 3.11 15.41
N GLU A 104 -10.25 3.96 15.38
CA GLU A 104 -11.65 3.53 15.30
C GLU A 104 -11.92 2.74 14.01
N LEU A 105 -11.46 3.23 12.84
CA LEU A 105 -11.61 2.57 11.56
C LEU A 105 -10.97 1.17 11.55
N VAL A 106 -9.72 1.07 11.99
CA VAL A 106 -8.96 -0.18 11.96
C VAL A 106 -9.47 -1.17 13.01
N ARG A 107 -9.78 -0.71 14.24
CA ARG A 107 -10.33 -1.55 15.31
C ARG A 107 -11.75 -2.02 14.98
N GLY A 108 -12.58 -1.13 14.44
CA GLY A 108 -13.94 -1.46 14.02
C GLY A 108 -14.03 -2.56 12.94
N ALA A 109 -12.93 -2.79 12.20
CA ALA A 109 -12.82 -3.89 11.23
C ALA A 109 -12.30 -5.22 11.83
N ARG A 110 -12.13 -5.33 13.17
CA ARG A 110 -11.68 -6.55 13.85
C ARG A 110 -12.86 -7.31 14.43
N PRO A 111 -13.13 -8.57 14.04
CA PRO A 111 -14.30 -9.31 14.53
C PRO A 111 -14.28 -9.58 16.04
N LYS A 112 -13.10 -9.63 16.66
CA LYS A 112 -12.94 -9.88 18.10
C LYS A 112 -13.03 -8.61 18.99
N GLU A 113 -13.19 -7.44 18.39
CA GLU A 113 -13.31 -6.19 19.14
C GLU A 113 -14.76 -5.99 19.61
N GLU A 114 -14.96 -5.62 20.88
CA GLU A 114 -16.32 -5.42 21.43
C GLU A 114 -17.09 -4.33 20.69
N SER A 115 -16.40 -3.26 20.30
CA SER A 115 -16.97 -2.08 19.60
C SER A 115 -17.31 -2.36 18.13
N SER A 116 -16.92 -3.50 17.58
CA SER A 116 -17.19 -3.83 16.17
C SER A 116 -18.66 -4.12 15.94
N ALA A 117 -19.16 -3.67 14.78
CA ALA A 117 -20.53 -3.92 14.37
C ALA A 117 -20.80 -5.44 14.19
N ASN A 118 -22.04 -5.86 14.41
CA ASN A 118 -22.42 -7.28 14.32
C ASN A 118 -22.05 -7.88 12.97
N TRP A 119 -22.30 -7.18 11.89
CA TRP A 119 -21.96 -7.66 10.54
C TRP A 119 -20.44 -7.91 10.35
N VAL A 120 -19.57 -7.17 11.05
CA VAL A 120 -18.11 -7.44 11.05
C VAL A 120 -17.84 -8.76 11.77
N LYS A 121 -18.50 -9.00 12.91
CA LYS A 121 -18.33 -10.22 13.70
C LYS A 121 -18.87 -11.46 12.97
N ASP A 122 -19.91 -11.26 12.17
CA ASP A 122 -20.60 -12.36 11.44
C ASP A 122 -19.93 -12.71 10.11
N LEU A 123 -19.28 -11.74 9.44
CA LEU A 123 -18.79 -11.88 8.07
C LEU A 123 -17.26 -11.87 7.95
N MET A 124 -16.54 -11.52 9.01
CA MET A 124 -15.08 -11.39 8.95
C MET A 124 -14.42 -12.43 9.86
N ASP A 125 -13.50 -13.20 9.28
CA ASP A 125 -12.66 -14.14 10.04
C ASP A 125 -11.48 -13.43 10.68
N TRP A 126 -10.91 -12.44 9.99
CA TRP A 126 -9.73 -11.72 10.44
C TRP A 126 -9.75 -10.25 10.06
N GLY A 127 -9.22 -9.40 10.96
CA GLY A 127 -9.15 -7.95 10.80
C GLY A 127 -7.72 -7.40 10.80
N PRO A 128 -7.55 -6.12 10.40
CA PRO A 128 -6.25 -5.50 10.22
C PRO A 128 -5.50 -5.29 11.54
N GLY A 129 -4.17 -5.50 11.49
CA GLY A 129 -3.24 -5.28 12.60
C GLY A 129 -2.80 -3.80 12.77
N PRO A 130 -1.92 -3.52 13.74
CA PRO A 130 -1.40 -2.15 13.99
C PRO A 130 -0.67 -1.53 12.80
N ARG A 131 -0.09 -2.36 11.90
CA ARG A 131 0.53 -1.88 10.66
C ARG A 131 -0.42 -1.11 9.76
N ALA A 132 -1.68 -1.50 9.72
CA ALA A 132 -2.69 -0.76 8.97
C ALA A 132 -2.81 0.69 9.45
N CYS A 133 -2.82 0.91 10.77
CA CYS A 133 -2.83 2.27 11.33
C CYS A 133 -1.58 3.05 10.91
N GLN A 134 -0.40 2.46 11.06
CA GLN A 134 0.86 3.11 10.68
C GLN A 134 0.87 3.51 9.20
N GLN A 135 0.41 2.63 8.32
CA GLN A 135 0.41 2.87 6.88
C GLN A 135 -0.66 3.87 6.44
N LEU A 136 -1.82 3.90 7.10
CA LEU A 136 -2.84 4.93 6.87
C LEU A 136 -2.31 6.31 7.27
N ILE A 137 -1.65 6.43 8.42
CA ILE A 137 -1.06 7.69 8.87
C ILE A 137 0.05 8.15 7.93
N LEU A 138 1.01 7.29 7.60
CA LEU A 138 2.09 7.64 6.66
C LEU A 138 1.54 8.04 5.30
N GLY A 139 0.58 7.30 4.77
CA GLY A 139 -0.07 7.64 3.51
C GLY A 139 -0.82 8.97 3.57
N ALA A 140 -1.50 9.27 4.68
CA ALA A 140 -2.18 10.55 4.88
C ALA A 140 -1.18 11.72 4.91
N GLN A 141 -0.03 11.56 5.54
CA GLN A 141 1.06 12.54 5.53
C GLN A 141 1.58 12.80 4.11
N VAL A 142 1.80 11.74 3.31
CA VAL A 142 2.20 11.85 1.89
C VAL A 142 1.16 12.64 1.09
N ARG A 143 -0.14 12.30 1.25
CA ARG A 143 -1.23 12.99 0.55
C ARG A 143 -1.32 14.47 0.94
N ALA A 144 -1.22 14.78 2.22
CA ALA A 144 -1.20 16.15 2.71
C ALA A 144 -0.05 16.95 2.07
N ARG A 145 1.16 16.39 2.07
CA ARG A 145 2.34 17.03 1.47
C ARG A 145 2.21 17.21 -0.04
N ARG A 146 1.75 16.18 -0.75
CA ARG A 146 1.50 16.26 -2.19
C ARG A 146 0.48 17.34 -2.55
N ASN A 147 -0.54 17.51 -1.73
CA ASN A 147 -1.57 18.53 -1.89
C ASN A 147 -1.20 19.89 -1.26
N ARG A 148 0.10 20.09 -0.92
CA ARG A 148 0.63 21.32 -0.33
C ARG A 148 -0.07 21.76 0.96
N ARG A 149 -0.62 20.81 1.72
CA ARG A 149 -1.21 21.08 3.04
C ARG A 149 -0.17 20.91 4.15
N VAL A 150 -0.37 21.65 5.23
CA VAL A 150 0.55 21.65 6.39
C VAL A 150 0.36 20.45 7.30
N GLN A 151 -0.83 19.81 7.28
CA GLN A 151 -1.16 18.67 8.14
C GLN A 151 -2.05 17.67 7.40
N ALA A 152 -2.04 16.42 7.89
CA ALA A 152 -2.94 15.37 7.42
C ALA A 152 -4.37 15.59 7.95
N ASN A 153 -5.37 15.08 7.24
CA ASN A 153 -6.77 15.10 7.64
C ASN A 153 -7.46 13.75 7.40
N ILE A 154 -8.70 13.63 7.87
CA ILE A 154 -9.52 12.41 7.74
C ILE A 154 -9.76 12.03 6.26
N GLU A 155 -9.93 13.01 5.37
CA GLU A 155 -10.15 12.75 3.94
C GLU A 155 -8.95 12.04 3.29
N ASP A 156 -7.73 12.31 3.77
CA ASP A 156 -6.54 11.60 3.32
C ASP A 156 -6.58 10.12 3.71
N VAL A 157 -7.02 9.85 4.93
CA VAL A 157 -7.19 8.48 5.44
C VAL A 157 -8.26 7.74 4.66
N ILE A 158 -9.43 8.35 4.44
CA ILE A 158 -10.54 7.75 3.69
C ILE A 158 -10.10 7.38 2.27
N ALA A 159 -9.37 8.27 1.59
CA ALA A 159 -8.88 8.01 0.24
C ALA A 159 -7.91 6.83 0.14
N LEU A 160 -7.27 6.45 1.24
CA LEU A 160 -6.31 5.34 1.31
C LEU A 160 -6.88 4.08 1.97
N ALA A 161 -8.08 4.15 2.55
CA ALA A 161 -8.65 3.05 3.30
C ALA A 161 -8.73 1.76 2.47
N HIS A 162 -9.28 1.83 1.25
CA HIS A 162 -9.41 0.66 0.39
C HIS A 162 -8.06 0.01 0.03
N PRO A 163 -7.09 0.71 -0.57
CA PRO A 163 -5.83 0.07 -0.97
C PRO A 163 -4.98 -0.40 0.22
N VAL A 164 -5.14 0.20 1.41
CA VAL A 164 -4.42 -0.23 2.62
C VAL A 164 -5.10 -1.39 3.32
N LEU A 165 -6.43 -1.45 3.36
CA LEU A 165 -7.17 -2.41 4.18
C LEU A 165 -7.59 -3.68 3.44
N ARG A 166 -7.85 -3.64 2.12
CA ARG A 166 -8.45 -4.75 1.37
C ARG A 166 -7.71 -6.09 1.46
N HIS A 167 -6.39 -6.07 1.60
CA HIS A 167 -5.57 -7.28 1.72
C HIS A 167 -5.33 -7.72 3.17
N ARG A 168 -5.89 -6.99 4.14
CA ARG A 168 -5.78 -7.23 5.59
C ARG A 168 -7.07 -7.68 6.23
N ILE A 169 -8.17 -7.59 5.48
CA ILE A 169 -9.49 -8.03 5.90
C ILE A 169 -9.77 -9.33 5.19
N VAL A 170 -10.09 -10.38 5.95
CA VAL A 170 -10.43 -11.71 5.43
C VAL A 170 -11.88 -11.97 5.81
N PRO A 171 -12.79 -12.08 4.82
CA PRO A 171 -14.18 -12.45 5.02
C PRO A 171 -14.33 -13.92 5.26
#